data_028eba86d243b0fc21d96640599a5d2d
#
_entry.id   028eba86d243b0fc21d96640599a5d2d
#
_cell.length_a   1.000
_cell.length_b   1.000
_cell.length_c   1.000
_cell.angle_alpha   90.00
_cell.angle_beta   90.00
_cell.angle_gamma   90.00
#
_symmetry.space_group_name_H-M   'P 1'
#
loop_
_entity.id
_entity.type
_entity.pdbx_description
1 polymer ?
#
loop_
_entity_poly.entity_id
_entity_poly.type
_entity_poly.pdbx_seq_one_letter_code
_entity_poly.pdbx_strand_id
1 'polypeptide(L)'
;MPSLHPKACSVTSRLCSLPLSVNVRGMSNSMSDPILLIVIAAVFLLAGFVKGTIGMGLPTVAMGLLATRMPPAHALAIVIVPAIVTNIWQTFVGPYLRDIVRRLWPLMVGTVLGILSGGGLMTGPYARYGTIVLGVLLVIYAIIGLSKVRFSVPRQNEKWLGGIVGLVTGVISAATGVQVIPSMPFMQAIGMEKDELVQALGVFFTTATVALAFNLTGAGLLNASVAIPGLVAMATAFVGMYIGQLLRSRMDADTFRRWFLIAMLLLGIYLAGEMLARIYAEMPVPGTH
;
A
#
# COMPACT_ATOMS: atom_id res chain seq x y z
N MET A 1 4.48 73.62 -4.73
CA MET A 1 3.31 72.85 -4.25
C MET A 1 3.57 71.38 -4.57
N PRO A 2 3.89 70.54 -3.64
CA PRO A 2 4.11 69.10 -3.91
C PRO A 2 2.82 68.29 -3.58
N SER A 3 2.45 67.47 -4.51
CA SER A 3 1.29 66.55 -4.46
C SER A 3 1.61 65.31 -3.60
N LEU A 4 0.87 65.12 -2.53
CA LEU A 4 0.85 63.95 -1.69
C LEU A 4 0.12 62.79 -2.34
N HIS A 5 0.82 61.71 -2.63
CA HIS A 5 0.21 60.40 -2.93
C HIS A 5 0.13 59.56 -1.66
N PRO A 6 -1.02 59.03 -1.29
CA PRO A 6 -1.12 58.04 -0.23
C PRO A 6 -0.77 56.64 -0.77
N LYS A 7 0.27 56.02 -0.21
CA LYS A 7 0.60 54.60 -0.42
C LYS A 7 -0.44 53.75 0.29
N ALA A 8 -1.38 53.19 -0.44
CA ALA A 8 -2.21 52.09 0.03
C ALA A 8 -1.35 50.82 0.10
N CYS A 9 -0.97 50.43 1.30
CA CYS A 9 -0.28 49.21 1.57
C CYS A 9 -1.32 48.06 1.55
N SER A 10 -1.40 47.27 0.47
CA SER A 10 -2.28 46.12 0.37
C SER A 10 -1.66 44.95 1.12
N VAL A 11 -2.33 44.53 2.20
CA VAL A 11 -1.97 43.43 3.09
C VAL A 11 -2.16 42.04 2.41
N THR A 12 -2.64 42.00 1.19
CA THR A 12 -3.00 40.76 0.46
C THR A 12 -1.88 40.14 -0.36
N SER A 13 -0.69 40.76 -0.43
CA SER A 13 0.40 40.25 -1.30
C SER A 13 1.44 39.36 -0.61
N ARG A 14 1.31 39.08 0.70
CA ARG A 14 2.25 38.23 1.43
C ARG A 14 1.81 36.77 1.60
N LEU A 15 0.65 36.41 1.10
CA LEU A 15 0.14 34.99 1.18
C LEU A 15 0.40 34.19 -0.10
N CYS A 16 0.98 34.79 -1.14
CA CYS A 16 1.16 34.14 -2.44
C CYS A 16 2.59 33.69 -2.75
N SER A 17 3.51 33.74 -1.80
CA SER A 17 4.90 33.31 -2.00
C SER A 17 5.41 32.35 -0.93
N LEU A 18 4.60 31.37 -0.56
CA LEU A 18 5.13 30.14 0.02
C LEU A 18 5.65 29.31 -1.16
N PRO A 19 6.97 29.05 -1.25
CA PRO A 19 7.49 28.17 -2.29
C PRO A 19 7.07 26.75 -1.97
N LEU A 20 5.97 26.29 -2.54
CA LEU A 20 5.63 24.86 -2.69
C LEU A 20 6.54 24.20 -3.74
N SER A 21 7.75 24.67 -3.90
CA SER A 21 8.83 23.93 -4.52
C SER A 21 9.41 22.98 -3.47
N VAL A 22 8.72 21.87 -3.22
CA VAL A 22 9.35 20.70 -2.63
C VAL A 22 10.63 20.48 -3.42
N ASN A 23 11.77 20.59 -2.74
CA ASN A 23 13.09 20.56 -3.37
C ASN A 23 13.37 19.16 -3.93
N VAL A 24 12.88 18.90 -5.13
CA VAL A 24 12.97 17.60 -5.84
C VAL A 24 14.45 17.18 -6.00
N ARG A 25 15.39 18.13 -6.07
CA ARG A 25 16.83 17.84 -6.13
C ARG A 25 17.40 17.32 -4.81
N GLY A 26 16.91 17.77 -3.67
CA GLY A 26 17.32 17.25 -2.35
C GLY A 26 16.81 15.82 -2.12
N MET A 27 15.65 15.48 -2.65
CA MET A 27 15.07 14.14 -2.53
C MET A 27 15.73 13.08 -3.42
N SER A 28 16.23 13.47 -4.61
CA SER A 28 16.94 12.51 -5.48
C SER A 28 18.26 12.03 -4.86
N ASN A 29 18.98 12.90 -4.16
CA ASN A 29 20.21 12.52 -3.44
C ASN A 29 19.90 11.66 -2.19
N SER A 30 18.75 11.84 -1.54
CA SER A 30 18.34 11.03 -0.39
C SER A 30 17.85 9.62 -0.78
N MET A 31 17.29 9.45 -1.97
CA MET A 31 16.81 8.14 -2.45
C MET A 31 17.96 7.18 -2.84
N SER A 32 19.15 7.70 -3.11
CA SER A 32 20.36 6.91 -3.39
C SER A 32 21.29 6.80 -2.17
N ASP A 33 20.83 7.22 -0.98
CA ASP A 33 21.57 7.05 0.26
C ASP A 33 21.82 5.54 0.50
N PRO A 34 23.07 5.11 0.68
CA PRO A 34 23.41 3.72 0.96
C PRO A 34 22.65 3.12 2.15
N ILE A 35 22.43 3.91 3.19
CA ILE A 35 21.69 3.46 4.38
C ILE A 35 20.23 3.16 4.01
N LEU A 36 19.60 4.03 3.23
CA LEU A 36 18.23 3.83 2.77
C LEU A 36 18.13 2.60 1.86
N LEU A 37 19.09 2.38 0.97
CA LEU A 37 19.13 1.21 0.10
C LEU A 37 19.30 -0.09 0.90
N ILE A 38 20.09 -0.10 1.97
CA ILE A 38 20.22 -1.25 2.88
C ILE A 38 18.89 -1.52 3.59
N VAL A 39 18.20 -0.49 4.06
CA VAL A 39 16.87 -0.63 4.68
C VAL A 39 15.87 -1.19 3.68
N ILE A 40 15.83 -0.67 2.46
CA ILE A 40 14.97 -1.16 1.38
C ILE A 40 15.29 -2.64 1.10
N ALA A 41 16.55 -3.00 0.95
CA ALA A 41 16.97 -4.37 0.73
C ALA A 41 16.50 -5.32 1.84
N ALA A 42 16.68 -4.96 3.10
CA ALA A 42 16.24 -5.75 4.25
C ALA A 42 14.71 -5.89 4.31
N VAL A 43 13.98 -4.79 4.09
CA VAL A 43 12.52 -4.78 4.06
C VAL A 43 11.98 -5.68 2.95
N PHE A 44 12.53 -5.59 1.73
CA PHE A 44 12.04 -6.38 0.62
C PHE A 44 12.51 -7.85 0.67
N LEU A 45 13.65 -8.14 1.28
CA LEU A 45 14.05 -9.51 1.61
C LEU A 45 13.00 -10.16 2.53
N LEU A 46 12.62 -9.46 3.60
CA LEU A 46 11.59 -9.93 4.55
C LEU A 46 10.20 -10.01 3.88
N ALA A 47 9.81 -8.98 3.13
CA ALA A 47 8.52 -8.94 2.44
C ALA A 47 8.41 -10.05 1.37
N GLY A 48 9.50 -10.32 0.64
CA GLY A 48 9.62 -11.43 -0.31
C GLY A 48 9.53 -12.78 0.40
N PHE A 49 10.24 -12.94 1.51
CA PHE A 49 10.19 -14.16 2.33
C PHE A 49 8.75 -14.47 2.80
N VAL A 50 8.05 -13.47 3.32
CA VAL A 50 6.63 -13.60 3.69
C VAL A 50 5.77 -13.99 2.48
N LYS A 51 5.96 -13.34 1.34
CA LYS A 51 5.24 -13.70 0.11
C LYS A 51 5.56 -15.12 -0.35
N GLY A 52 6.79 -15.55 -0.26
CA GLY A 52 7.23 -16.91 -0.61
C GLY A 52 6.59 -17.98 0.27
N THR A 53 6.43 -17.72 1.57
CA THR A 53 5.85 -18.66 2.53
C THR A 53 4.32 -18.71 2.47
N ILE A 54 3.63 -17.55 2.45
CA ILE A 54 2.16 -17.46 2.54
C ILE A 54 1.51 -17.30 1.16
N GLY A 55 2.26 -16.86 0.14
CA GLY A 55 1.73 -16.54 -1.20
C GLY A 55 1.21 -15.11 -1.35
N MET A 56 1.30 -14.28 -0.30
CA MET A 56 0.84 -12.88 -0.27
C MET A 56 1.62 -12.05 0.74
N GLY A 57 1.36 -10.74 0.81
CA GLY A 57 1.84 -9.87 1.89
C GLY A 57 3.04 -9.00 1.52
N LEU A 58 3.64 -9.14 0.32
CA LEU A 58 4.78 -8.30 -0.06
C LEU A 58 4.46 -6.80 0.01
N PRO A 59 3.38 -6.28 -0.61
CA PRO A 59 3.04 -4.86 -0.47
C PRO A 59 2.69 -4.48 0.97
N THR A 60 1.99 -5.33 1.69
CA THR A 60 1.55 -5.06 3.07
C THR A 60 2.73 -4.89 4.03
N VAL A 61 3.71 -5.82 3.97
CA VAL A 61 4.93 -5.75 4.79
C VAL A 61 5.78 -4.54 4.38
N ALA A 62 6.01 -4.39 3.08
CA ALA A 62 6.85 -3.31 2.57
C ALA A 62 6.25 -1.94 2.91
N MET A 63 4.94 -1.73 2.67
CA MET A 63 4.25 -0.48 3.02
C MET A 63 4.31 -0.21 4.51
N GLY A 64 4.00 -1.21 5.35
CA GLY A 64 4.04 -1.05 6.80
C GLY A 64 5.41 -0.65 7.32
N LEU A 65 6.47 -1.32 6.88
CA LEU A 65 7.84 -1.03 7.34
C LEU A 65 8.41 0.25 6.73
N LEU A 66 8.20 0.50 5.44
CA LEU A 66 8.71 1.73 4.80
C LEU A 66 7.98 2.99 5.28
N ALA A 67 6.68 2.89 5.64
CA ALA A 67 5.93 4.01 6.18
C ALA A 67 6.49 4.56 7.50
N THR A 68 7.35 3.82 8.20
CA THR A 68 8.09 4.29 9.37
C THR A 68 9.23 5.26 9.01
N ARG A 69 9.67 5.27 7.74
CA ARG A 69 10.87 5.99 7.29
C ARG A 69 10.58 7.02 6.20
N MET A 70 9.49 6.85 5.45
CA MET A 70 9.14 7.71 4.32
C MET A 70 7.63 7.84 4.16
N PRO A 71 7.14 8.90 3.47
CA PRO A 71 5.71 9.04 3.15
C PRO A 71 5.18 7.85 2.36
N PRO A 72 3.92 7.40 2.62
CA PRO A 72 3.33 6.23 1.96
C PRO A 72 3.38 6.26 0.43
N ALA A 73 3.25 7.45 -0.17
CA ALA A 73 3.30 7.60 -1.63
C ALA A 73 4.67 7.24 -2.22
N HIS A 74 5.78 7.61 -1.56
CA HIS A 74 7.14 7.24 -1.99
C HIS A 74 7.42 5.77 -1.73
N ALA A 75 6.97 5.24 -0.58
CA ALA A 75 7.05 3.81 -0.29
C ALA A 75 6.34 2.98 -1.37
N LEU A 76 5.12 3.40 -1.78
CA LEU A 76 4.36 2.72 -2.82
C LEU A 76 5.07 2.76 -4.17
N ALA A 77 5.69 3.89 -4.55
CA ALA A 77 6.44 4.00 -5.80
C ALA A 77 7.58 2.95 -5.91
N ILE A 78 8.26 2.67 -4.78
CA ILE A 78 9.29 1.61 -4.73
C ILE A 78 8.66 0.22 -4.76
N VAL A 79 7.53 0.02 -4.06
CA VAL A 79 6.81 -1.27 -3.97
C VAL A 79 6.23 -1.72 -5.31
N ILE A 80 5.82 -0.79 -6.17
CA ILE A 80 5.12 -1.09 -7.42
C ILE A 80 5.92 -2.03 -8.33
N VAL A 81 7.21 -1.77 -8.51
CA VAL A 81 8.06 -2.57 -9.42
C VAL A 81 8.12 -4.05 -9.00
N PRO A 82 8.59 -4.40 -7.78
CA PRO A 82 8.61 -5.79 -7.35
C PRO A 82 7.21 -6.40 -7.23
N ALA A 83 6.20 -5.60 -6.88
CA ALA A 83 4.83 -6.09 -6.78
C ALA A 83 4.26 -6.50 -8.14
N ILE A 84 4.41 -5.67 -9.18
CA ILE A 84 3.95 -6.01 -10.54
C ILE A 84 4.61 -7.31 -11.01
N VAL A 85 5.94 -7.39 -10.95
CA VAL A 85 6.68 -8.54 -11.49
C VAL A 85 6.30 -9.83 -10.76
N THR A 86 6.28 -9.79 -9.42
CA THR A 86 5.95 -10.99 -8.62
C THR A 86 4.47 -11.37 -8.71
N ASN A 87 3.56 -10.42 -8.93
CA ASN A 87 2.13 -10.70 -9.09
C ASN A 87 1.81 -11.22 -10.49
N ILE A 88 2.47 -10.69 -11.54
CA ILE A 88 2.37 -11.24 -12.90
C ILE A 88 2.83 -12.69 -12.90
N TRP A 89 3.99 -12.99 -12.31
CA TRP A 89 4.44 -14.38 -12.16
C TRP A 89 3.35 -15.25 -11.51
N GLN A 90 2.80 -14.80 -10.39
CA GLN A 90 1.77 -15.52 -9.64
C GLN A 90 0.46 -15.70 -10.45
N THR A 91 0.13 -14.76 -11.33
CA THR A 91 -1.03 -14.83 -12.24
C THR A 91 -0.94 -16.02 -13.19
N PHE A 92 0.26 -16.36 -13.66
CA PHE A 92 0.48 -17.41 -14.65
C PHE A 92 0.88 -18.78 -14.07
N VAL A 93 1.01 -18.91 -12.76
CA VAL A 93 1.40 -20.16 -12.08
C VAL A 93 0.21 -21.07 -11.80
N GLY A 94 -0.76 -21.20 -12.64
CA GLY A 94 -1.87 -22.15 -12.43
C GLY A 94 -2.81 -22.22 -13.61
N PRO A 95 -3.68 -23.24 -13.65
CA PRO A 95 -4.58 -23.45 -14.78
C PRO A 95 -5.88 -22.65 -14.70
N TYR A 96 -6.17 -21.96 -13.58
CA TYR A 96 -7.51 -21.40 -13.28
C TYR A 96 -7.73 -19.98 -13.82
N LEU A 97 -6.79 -19.40 -14.58
CA LEU A 97 -6.80 -17.98 -14.98
C LEU A 97 -8.13 -17.55 -15.62
N ARG A 98 -8.66 -18.34 -16.56
CA ARG A 98 -9.90 -18.01 -17.28
C ARG A 98 -11.11 -17.98 -16.35
N ASP A 99 -11.21 -18.95 -15.45
CA ASP A 99 -12.33 -19.08 -14.52
C ASP A 99 -12.27 -17.99 -13.45
N ILE A 100 -11.07 -17.68 -12.96
CA ILE A 100 -10.81 -16.57 -12.03
C ILE A 100 -11.26 -15.25 -12.64
N VAL A 101 -10.80 -14.92 -13.85
CA VAL A 101 -11.17 -13.66 -14.53
C VAL A 101 -12.68 -13.60 -14.73
N ARG A 102 -13.31 -14.70 -15.17
CA ARG A 102 -14.77 -14.76 -15.39
C ARG A 102 -15.58 -14.63 -14.10
N ARG A 103 -15.05 -15.10 -12.97
CA ARG A 103 -15.73 -15.06 -11.67
C ARG A 103 -15.51 -13.73 -10.95
N LEU A 104 -14.26 -13.21 -10.96
CA LEU A 104 -13.83 -12.06 -10.17
C LEU A 104 -13.79 -10.73 -10.93
N TRP A 105 -14.24 -10.68 -12.21
CA TRP A 105 -14.22 -9.43 -12.96
C TRP A 105 -14.94 -8.25 -12.27
N PRO A 106 -16.08 -8.45 -11.52
CA PRO A 106 -16.71 -7.33 -10.84
C PRO A 106 -15.83 -6.78 -9.70
N LEU A 107 -15.12 -7.67 -8.97
CA LEU A 107 -14.15 -7.30 -7.95
C LEU A 107 -13.00 -6.48 -8.55
N MET A 108 -12.46 -6.92 -9.69
CA MET A 108 -11.37 -6.22 -10.39
C MET A 108 -11.80 -4.85 -10.92
N VAL A 109 -12.96 -4.79 -11.59
CA VAL A 109 -13.51 -3.51 -12.10
C VAL A 109 -13.80 -2.55 -10.95
N GLY A 110 -14.47 -3.02 -9.89
CA GLY A 110 -14.70 -2.23 -8.68
C GLY A 110 -13.40 -1.68 -8.10
N THR A 111 -12.36 -2.52 -8.01
CA THR A 111 -11.05 -2.11 -7.48
C THR A 111 -10.39 -1.04 -8.35
N VAL A 112 -10.40 -1.19 -9.67
CA VAL A 112 -9.86 -0.18 -10.58
C VAL A 112 -10.62 1.14 -10.42
N LEU A 113 -11.96 1.11 -10.42
CA LEU A 113 -12.78 2.31 -10.21
C LEU A 113 -12.49 2.96 -8.85
N GLY A 114 -12.37 2.16 -7.79
CA GLY A 114 -12.02 2.64 -6.45
C GLY A 114 -10.63 3.28 -6.39
N ILE A 115 -9.64 2.68 -7.04
CA ILE A 115 -8.29 3.25 -7.12
C ILE A 115 -8.29 4.58 -7.88
N LEU A 116 -8.95 4.61 -9.03
CA LEU A 116 -8.99 5.83 -9.86
C LEU A 116 -9.77 6.95 -9.16
N SER A 117 -10.88 6.65 -8.48
CA SER A 117 -11.64 7.64 -7.70
C SER A 117 -10.90 8.14 -6.47
N GLY A 118 -10.02 7.31 -5.88
CA GLY A 118 -9.14 7.66 -4.77
C GLY A 118 -7.84 8.37 -5.19
N GLY A 119 -7.70 8.73 -6.46
CA GLY A 119 -6.53 9.47 -6.96
C GLY A 119 -6.31 10.76 -6.16
N GLY A 120 -5.08 10.97 -5.68
CA GLY A 120 -4.72 12.13 -4.85
C GLY A 120 -4.89 11.94 -3.33
N LEU A 121 -5.53 10.88 -2.84
CA LEU A 121 -5.63 10.62 -1.39
C LEU A 121 -4.25 10.47 -0.74
N MET A 122 -3.30 9.87 -1.46
CA MET A 122 -1.94 9.64 -0.98
C MET A 122 -0.98 10.82 -1.22
N THR A 123 -1.33 11.75 -2.11
CA THR A 123 -0.47 12.87 -2.55
C THR A 123 -1.07 14.24 -2.24
N GLY A 124 -2.36 14.32 -1.96
CA GLY A 124 -3.11 15.55 -1.69
C GLY A 124 -3.06 16.00 -0.22
N PRO A 125 -3.95 16.93 0.18
CA PRO A 125 -4.00 17.48 1.53
C PRO A 125 -4.23 16.43 2.62
N TYR A 126 -4.80 15.29 2.26
CA TYR A 126 -5.10 14.18 3.17
C TYR A 126 -3.95 13.19 3.33
N ALA A 127 -2.84 13.35 2.58
CA ALA A 127 -1.70 12.42 2.61
C ALA A 127 -1.10 12.22 4.01
N ARG A 128 -1.16 13.25 4.88
CA ARG A 128 -0.70 13.16 6.28
C ARG A 128 -1.46 12.11 7.10
N TYR A 129 -2.72 11.83 6.75
CA TYR A 129 -3.52 10.81 7.43
C TYR A 129 -3.29 9.40 6.88
N GLY A 130 -2.60 9.27 5.74
CA GLY A 130 -2.34 7.99 5.08
C GLY A 130 -1.64 6.98 5.99
N THR A 131 -0.69 7.43 6.81
CA THR A 131 0.01 6.56 7.77
C THR A 131 -0.90 6.08 8.89
N ILE A 132 -1.82 6.92 9.40
CA ILE A 132 -2.81 6.51 10.42
C ILE A 132 -3.74 5.47 9.82
N VAL A 133 -4.29 5.76 8.63
CA VAL A 133 -5.19 4.84 7.93
C VAL A 133 -4.50 3.51 7.67
N LEU A 134 -3.24 3.55 7.23
CA LEU A 134 -2.42 2.34 7.05
C LEU A 134 -2.28 1.57 8.37
N GLY A 135 -1.92 2.24 9.47
CA GLY A 135 -1.79 1.61 10.78
C GLY A 135 -3.09 0.95 11.25
N VAL A 136 -4.21 1.68 11.17
CA VAL A 136 -5.54 1.15 11.52
C VAL A 136 -5.91 -0.06 10.66
N LEU A 137 -5.64 0.00 9.36
CA LEU A 137 -5.91 -1.13 8.45
C LEU A 137 -5.06 -2.35 8.75
N LEU A 138 -3.79 -2.18 9.12
CA LEU A 138 -2.93 -3.29 9.55
C LEU A 138 -3.48 -3.95 10.83
N VAL A 139 -3.98 -3.15 11.78
CA VAL A 139 -4.65 -3.67 12.99
C VAL A 139 -5.91 -4.45 12.62
N ILE A 140 -6.79 -3.88 11.78
CA ILE A 140 -8.01 -4.57 11.32
C ILE A 140 -7.66 -5.87 10.59
N TYR A 141 -6.67 -5.83 9.70
CA TYR A 141 -6.19 -7.01 8.98
C TYR A 141 -5.72 -8.11 9.93
N ALA A 142 -4.91 -7.74 10.93
CA ALA A 142 -4.40 -8.67 11.90
C ALA A 142 -5.53 -9.28 12.76
N ILE A 143 -6.48 -8.47 13.23
CA ILE A 143 -7.62 -8.95 14.03
C ILE A 143 -8.49 -9.92 13.21
N ILE A 144 -8.86 -9.56 11.97
CA ILE A 144 -9.62 -10.44 11.08
C ILE A 144 -8.86 -11.74 10.79
N GLY A 145 -7.56 -11.62 10.51
CA GLY A 145 -6.71 -12.77 10.22
C GLY A 145 -6.47 -13.70 11.39
N LEU A 146 -6.47 -13.19 12.63
CA LEU A 146 -6.35 -13.96 13.87
C LEU A 146 -7.70 -14.52 14.34
N SER A 147 -8.80 -13.85 13.99
CA SER A 147 -10.14 -14.34 14.28
C SER A 147 -10.40 -15.59 13.43
N LYS A 148 -10.99 -16.61 14.04
CA LYS A 148 -11.40 -17.84 13.35
C LYS A 148 -12.74 -17.69 12.63
N VAL A 149 -13.21 -16.45 12.43
CA VAL A 149 -14.48 -16.17 11.77
C VAL A 149 -14.38 -16.55 10.30
N ARG A 150 -15.22 -17.45 9.87
CA ARG A 150 -15.36 -17.84 8.47
C ARG A 150 -16.63 -17.19 7.93
N PHE A 151 -16.46 -16.28 6.98
CA PHE A 151 -17.56 -15.74 6.21
C PHE A 151 -17.87 -16.69 5.06
N SER A 152 -19.14 -16.80 4.69
CA SER A 152 -19.58 -17.51 3.49
C SER A 152 -20.47 -16.57 2.68
N VAL A 153 -20.18 -16.46 1.40
CA VAL A 153 -20.96 -15.65 0.45
C VAL A 153 -21.66 -16.57 -0.53
N PRO A 154 -23.02 -16.52 -0.59
CA PRO A 154 -23.76 -17.31 -1.57
C PRO A 154 -23.41 -16.91 -3.01
N ARG A 155 -23.36 -17.88 -3.93
CA ARG A 155 -22.98 -17.67 -5.35
C ARG A 155 -23.79 -16.57 -6.04
N GLN A 156 -25.07 -16.46 -5.72
CA GLN A 156 -25.95 -15.42 -6.28
C GLN A 156 -25.50 -13.99 -5.94
N ASN A 157 -24.83 -13.80 -4.81
CA ASN A 157 -24.41 -12.49 -4.31
C ASN A 157 -22.93 -12.17 -4.66
N GLU A 158 -22.17 -13.13 -5.18
CA GLU A 158 -20.73 -12.97 -5.43
C GLU A 158 -20.42 -11.77 -6.34
N LYS A 159 -21.22 -11.56 -7.40
CA LYS A 159 -20.93 -10.54 -8.40
C LYS A 159 -21.13 -9.13 -7.87
N TRP A 160 -22.27 -8.84 -7.25
CA TRP A 160 -22.55 -7.49 -6.79
C TRP A 160 -21.74 -7.15 -5.52
N LEU A 161 -21.63 -8.10 -4.59
CA LEU A 161 -20.74 -7.95 -3.42
C LEU A 161 -19.28 -7.80 -3.87
N GLY A 162 -18.84 -8.57 -4.85
CA GLY A 162 -17.50 -8.44 -5.43
C GLY A 162 -17.24 -7.04 -5.97
N GLY A 163 -18.20 -6.43 -6.66
CA GLY A 163 -18.08 -5.05 -7.14
C GLY A 163 -17.92 -4.03 -6.00
N ILE A 164 -18.75 -4.13 -4.96
CA ILE A 164 -18.68 -3.24 -3.78
C ILE A 164 -17.37 -3.46 -3.00
N VAL A 165 -17.03 -4.71 -2.72
CA VAL A 165 -15.77 -5.07 -2.04
C VAL A 165 -14.58 -4.56 -2.84
N GLY A 166 -14.61 -4.70 -4.17
CA GLY A 166 -13.60 -4.16 -5.05
C GLY A 166 -13.48 -2.65 -4.93
N LEU A 167 -14.59 -1.92 -5.03
CA LEU A 167 -14.61 -0.46 -4.90
C LEU A 167 -14.00 0.01 -3.57
N VAL A 168 -14.45 -0.58 -2.47
CA VAL A 168 -13.92 -0.26 -1.13
C VAL A 168 -12.43 -0.59 -1.03
N THR A 169 -12.02 -1.78 -1.51
CA THR A 169 -10.59 -2.16 -1.55
C THR A 169 -9.79 -1.18 -2.40
N GLY A 170 -10.34 -0.72 -3.52
CA GLY A 170 -9.68 0.23 -4.42
C GLY A 170 -9.44 1.58 -3.75
N VAL A 171 -10.43 2.16 -3.09
CA VAL A 171 -10.30 3.44 -2.35
C VAL A 171 -9.27 3.30 -1.22
N ILE A 172 -9.34 2.21 -0.45
CA ILE A 172 -8.37 1.90 0.59
C ILE A 172 -6.95 1.80 0.01
N SER A 173 -6.81 1.09 -1.12
CA SER A 173 -5.53 0.91 -1.80
C SER A 173 -4.95 2.23 -2.30
N ALA A 174 -5.80 3.12 -2.83
CA ALA A 174 -5.38 4.45 -3.27
C ALA A 174 -4.88 5.32 -2.11
N ALA A 175 -5.40 5.12 -0.90
CA ALA A 175 -4.99 5.87 0.29
C ALA A 175 -3.76 5.29 1.00
N THR A 176 -3.52 3.96 0.90
CA THR A 176 -2.54 3.26 1.77
C THR A 176 -1.57 2.36 1.02
N GLY A 177 -1.83 2.03 -0.24
CA GLY A 177 -1.09 1.02 -1.00
C GLY A 177 -1.39 -0.43 -0.59
N VAL A 178 -2.26 -0.66 0.42
CA VAL A 178 -2.62 -2.00 0.90
C VAL A 178 -3.88 -2.49 0.20
N GLN A 179 -3.79 -3.66 -0.45
CA GLN A 179 -4.83 -4.22 -1.33
C GLN A 179 -5.55 -5.43 -0.74
N VAL A 180 -5.18 -5.82 0.50
CA VAL A 180 -5.63 -7.09 1.09
C VAL A 180 -7.02 -6.98 1.73
N ILE A 181 -7.43 -5.80 2.18
CA ILE A 181 -8.69 -5.57 2.91
C ILE A 181 -9.63 -4.70 2.07
N PRO A 182 -10.87 -5.12 1.92
CA PRO A 182 -11.54 -6.38 2.32
C PRO A 182 -11.47 -7.51 1.27
N SER A 183 -10.71 -7.37 0.19
CA SER A 183 -10.68 -8.32 -0.94
C SER A 183 -10.32 -9.75 -0.55
N MET A 184 -9.32 -9.94 0.31
CA MET A 184 -8.86 -11.27 0.74
C MET A 184 -9.92 -12.03 1.55
N PRO A 185 -10.54 -11.46 2.61
CA PRO A 185 -11.67 -12.08 3.29
C PRO A 185 -12.81 -12.45 2.35
N PHE A 186 -13.11 -11.61 1.37
CA PHE A 186 -14.13 -11.89 0.36
C PHE A 186 -13.77 -13.10 -0.50
N MET A 187 -12.54 -13.17 -1.04
CA MET A 187 -12.09 -14.31 -1.86
C MET A 187 -12.08 -15.62 -1.05
N GLN A 188 -11.79 -15.56 0.24
CA GLN A 188 -11.92 -16.71 1.14
C GLN A 188 -13.39 -17.10 1.37
N ALA A 189 -14.28 -16.11 1.49
CA ALA A 189 -15.70 -16.32 1.76
C ALA A 189 -16.49 -16.94 0.59
N ILE A 190 -16.01 -16.76 -0.64
CA ILE A 190 -16.61 -17.39 -1.83
C ILE A 190 -16.12 -18.83 -2.06
N GLY A 191 -15.30 -19.38 -1.14
CA GLY A 191 -14.93 -20.79 -1.12
C GLY A 191 -13.99 -21.24 -2.24
N MET A 192 -13.01 -20.39 -2.58
CA MET A 192 -11.95 -20.77 -3.53
C MET A 192 -11.01 -21.82 -2.92
N GLU A 193 -10.61 -22.81 -3.70
CA GLU A 193 -9.59 -23.77 -3.32
C GLU A 193 -8.22 -23.08 -3.14
N LYS A 194 -7.32 -23.72 -2.40
CA LYS A 194 -6.04 -23.09 -2.02
C LYS A 194 -5.22 -22.63 -3.21
N ASP A 195 -5.10 -23.44 -4.25
CA ASP A 195 -4.28 -23.12 -5.42
C ASP A 195 -4.98 -22.12 -6.35
N GLU A 196 -6.31 -22.24 -6.49
CA GLU A 196 -7.17 -21.27 -7.17
C GLU A 196 -7.04 -19.89 -6.47
N LEU A 197 -7.13 -19.84 -5.14
CA LEU A 197 -7.00 -18.62 -4.36
C LEU A 197 -5.63 -17.95 -4.55
N VAL A 198 -4.54 -18.73 -4.57
CA VAL A 198 -3.19 -18.19 -4.78
C VAL A 198 -3.10 -17.53 -6.16
N GLN A 199 -3.61 -18.18 -7.20
CA GLN A 199 -3.61 -17.60 -8.55
C GLN A 199 -4.56 -16.41 -8.64
N ALA A 200 -5.75 -16.46 -8.01
CA ALA A 200 -6.71 -15.35 -7.95
C ALA A 200 -6.12 -14.10 -7.30
N LEU A 201 -5.33 -14.27 -6.23
CA LEU A 201 -4.59 -13.17 -5.60
C LEU A 201 -3.56 -12.57 -6.57
N GLY A 202 -2.88 -13.40 -7.37
CA GLY A 202 -1.98 -12.92 -8.42
C GLY A 202 -2.68 -12.02 -9.42
N VAL A 203 -3.82 -12.48 -9.98
CA VAL A 203 -4.63 -11.73 -10.95
C VAL A 203 -5.15 -10.43 -10.35
N PHE A 204 -5.74 -10.51 -9.16
CA PHE A 204 -6.30 -9.37 -8.46
C PHE A 204 -5.24 -8.31 -8.12
N PHE A 205 -4.13 -8.73 -7.52
CA PHE A 205 -3.05 -7.81 -7.16
C PHE A 205 -2.34 -7.23 -8.37
N THR A 206 -2.21 -7.98 -9.48
CA THR A 206 -1.70 -7.42 -10.74
C THR A 206 -2.60 -6.29 -11.22
N THR A 207 -3.92 -6.51 -11.30
CA THR A 207 -4.91 -5.51 -11.72
C THR A 207 -4.85 -4.27 -10.83
N ALA A 208 -4.87 -4.45 -9.50
CA ALA A 208 -4.83 -3.35 -8.54
C ALA A 208 -3.50 -2.58 -8.59
N THR A 209 -2.37 -3.28 -8.71
CA THR A 209 -1.04 -2.64 -8.75
C THR A 209 -0.84 -1.86 -10.05
N VAL A 210 -1.35 -2.36 -11.18
CA VAL A 210 -1.32 -1.62 -12.45
C VAL A 210 -2.16 -0.33 -12.35
N ALA A 211 -3.35 -0.39 -11.76
CA ALA A 211 -4.17 0.79 -11.54
C ALA A 211 -3.50 1.81 -10.59
N LEU A 212 -2.84 1.34 -9.53
CA LEU A 212 -2.04 2.20 -8.64
C LEU A 212 -0.84 2.82 -9.36
N ALA A 213 -0.14 2.05 -10.21
CA ALA A 213 0.96 2.56 -11.01
C ALA A 213 0.49 3.71 -11.92
N PHE A 214 -0.70 3.59 -12.52
CA PHE A 214 -1.31 4.64 -13.31
C PHE A 214 -1.54 5.92 -12.49
N ASN A 215 -2.12 5.81 -11.28
CA ASN A 215 -2.30 6.95 -10.38
C ASN A 215 -0.97 7.62 -9.98
N LEU A 216 0.06 6.82 -9.64
CA LEU A 216 1.36 7.36 -9.26
C LEU A 216 2.11 8.01 -10.43
N THR A 217 1.93 7.49 -11.64
CA THR A 217 2.48 8.11 -12.86
C THR A 217 1.84 9.49 -13.07
N GLY A 218 0.52 9.58 -12.95
CA GLY A 218 -0.20 10.86 -13.02
C GLY A 218 0.23 11.87 -11.95
N ALA A 219 0.65 11.38 -10.77
CA ALA A 219 1.19 12.21 -9.69
C ALA A 219 2.70 12.54 -9.83
N GLY A 220 3.39 12.06 -10.88
CA GLY A 220 4.82 12.28 -11.11
C GLY A 220 5.76 11.54 -10.14
N LEU A 221 5.24 10.57 -9.37
CA LEU A 221 6.00 9.81 -8.37
C LEU A 221 6.77 8.63 -8.95
N LEU A 222 6.35 8.11 -10.11
CA LEU A 222 7.11 7.11 -10.87
C LEU A 222 8.06 7.80 -11.83
N ASN A 223 9.21 8.18 -11.35
CA ASN A 223 10.28 8.84 -12.08
C ASN A 223 11.61 8.10 -11.94
N ALA A 224 12.65 8.56 -12.61
CA ALA A 224 13.96 7.91 -12.60
C ALA A 224 14.60 7.75 -11.21
N SER A 225 14.20 8.56 -10.21
CA SER A 225 14.77 8.47 -8.86
C SER A 225 14.37 7.18 -8.13
N VAL A 226 13.23 6.56 -8.49
CA VAL A 226 12.80 5.29 -7.91
C VAL A 226 13.37 4.06 -8.61
N ALA A 227 14.12 4.23 -9.71
CA ALA A 227 14.62 3.11 -10.51
C ALA A 227 15.64 2.25 -9.71
N ILE A 228 16.65 2.86 -9.10
CA ILE A 228 17.66 2.16 -8.30
C ILE A 228 17.02 1.51 -7.06
N PRO A 229 16.26 2.23 -6.20
CA PRO A 229 15.53 1.62 -5.10
C PRO A 229 14.61 0.49 -5.52
N GLY A 230 13.90 0.65 -6.64
CA GLY A 230 12.99 -0.37 -7.19
C GLY A 230 13.72 -1.63 -7.66
N LEU A 231 14.89 -1.49 -8.29
CA LEU A 231 15.72 -2.63 -8.70
C LEU A 231 16.29 -3.39 -7.50
N VAL A 232 16.80 -2.68 -6.49
CA VAL A 232 17.26 -3.28 -5.22
C VAL A 232 16.12 -4.02 -4.54
N ALA A 233 14.94 -3.37 -4.44
CA ALA A 233 13.72 -3.96 -3.89
C ALA A 233 13.31 -5.23 -4.64
N MET A 234 13.34 -5.20 -5.97
CA MET A 234 13.00 -6.34 -6.81
C MET A 234 13.97 -7.51 -6.60
N ALA A 235 15.28 -7.27 -6.68
CA ALA A 235 16.30 -8.31 -6.51
C ALA A 235 16.18 -8.98 -5.13
N THR A 236 16.09 -8.19 -4.07
CA THR A 236 16.00 -8.72 -2.70
C THR A 236 14.65 -9.38 -2.41
N ALA A 237 13.55 -8.89 -3.00
CA ALA A 237 12.24 -9.55 -2.90
C ALA A 237 12.27 -10.94 -3.54
N PHE A 238 12.92 -11.12 -4.71
CA PHE A 238 13.05 -12.43 -5.35
C PHE A 238 13.89 -13.39 -4.51
N VAL A 239 15.02 -12.93 -3.96
CA VAL A 239 15.84 -13.74 -3.04
C VAL A 239 15.02 -14.17 -1.82
N GLY A 240 14.33 -13.23 -1.19
CA GLY A 240 13.45 -13.54 -0.06
C GLY A 240 12.35 -14.53 -0.43
N MET A 241 11.67 -14.31 -1.56
CA MET A 241 10.61 -15.19 -2.06
C MET A 241 11.11 -16.61 -2.32
N TYR A 242 12.28 -16.75 -2.91
CA TYR A 242 12.90 -18.05 -3.16
C TYR A 242 13.21 -18.78 -1.84
N ILE A 243 13.83 -18.08 -0.87
CA ILE A 243 14.10 -18.63 0.47
C ILE A 243 12.78 -19.02 1.16
N GLY A 244 11.75 -18.16 1.10
CA GLY A 244 10.44 -18.44 1.67
C GLY A 244 9.76 -19.67 1.07
N GLN A 245 9.85 -19.85 -0.25
CA GLN A 245 9.35 -21.04 -0.94
C GLN A 245 10.07 -22.32 -0.52
N LEU A 246 11.40 -22.29 -0.40
CA LEU A 246 12.19 -23.43 0.05
C LEU A 246 11.84 -23.84 1.48
N LEU A 247 11.63 -22.87 2.39
CA LEU A 247 11.31 -23.15 3.77
C LEU A 247 9.83 -23.48 4.00
N ARG A 248 8.95 -23.16 3.06
CA ARG A 248 7.50 -23.40 3.17
C ARG A 248 7.16 -24.86 3.48
N SER A 249 7.90 -25.82 2.93
CA SER A 249 7.68 -27.25 3.18
C SER A 249 8.14 -27.71 4.57
N ARG A 250 8.99 -26.92 5.23
CA ARG A 250 9.56 -27.21 6.55
C ARG A 250 8.93 -26.43 7.70
N MET A 251 8.12 -25.42 7.37
CA MET A 251 7.47 -24.56 8.35
C MET A 251 5.99 -24.89 8.45
N ASP A 252 5.45 -24.89 9.67
CA ASP A 252 4.01 -24.89 9.86
C ASP A 252 3.44 -23.53 9.41
N ALA A 253 2.70 -23.58 8.29
CA ALA A 253 2.15 -22.40 7.65
C ALA A 253 1.18 -21.63 8.56
N ASP A 254 0.43 -22.31 9.42
CA ASP A 254 -0.53 -21.67 10.32
C ASP A 254 0.17 -20.95 11.47
N THR A 255 1.21 -21.55 12.04
CA THR A 255 2.05 -20.92 13.06
C THR A 255 2.79 -19.71 12.49
N PHE A 256 3.38 -19.80 11.30
CA PHE A 256 4.04 -18.66 10.65
C PHE A 256 3.05 -17.53 10.36
N ARG A 257 1.88 -17.85 9.81
CA ARG A 257 0.82 -16.87 9.55
C ARG A 257 0.38 -16.14 10.83
N ARG A 258 0.26 -16.87 11.94
CA ARG A 258 -0.10 -16.27 13.24
C ARG A 258 0.95 -15.27 13.71
N TRP A 259 2.23 -15.62 13.69
CA TRP A 259 3.32 -14.71 14.06
C TRP A 259 3.40 -13.49 13.14
N PHE A 260 3.22 -13.70 11.83
CA PHE A 260 3.14 -12.61 10.88
C PHE A 260 2.01 -11.63 11.20
N LEU A 261 0.81 -12.13 11.51
CA LEU A 261 -0.33 -11.28 11.85
C LEU A 261 -0.11 -10.52 13.17
N ILE A 262 0.52 -11.15 14.16
CA ILE A 262 0.91 -10.48 15.42
C ILE A 262 1.91 -9.35 15.13
N ALA A 263 2.92 -9.60 14.31
CA ALA A 263 3.86 -8.55 13.92
C ALA A 263 3.18 -7.39 13.17
N MET A 264 2.22 -7.67 12.28
CA MET A 264 1.41 -6.64 11.61
C MET A 264 0.52 -5.86 12.57
N LEU A 265 -0.03 -6.52 13.60
CA LEU A 265 -0.80 -5.87 14.66
C LEU A 265 0.05 -4.85 15.42
N LEU A 266 1.23 -5.28 15.88
CA LEU A 266 2.15 -4.42 16.62
C LEU A 266 2.64 -3.24 15.77
N LEU A 267 2.97 -3.49 14.51
CA LEU A 267 3.37 -2.46 13.56
C LEU A 267 2.23 -1.46 13.30
N GLY A 268 1.01 -1.94 13.14
CA GLY A 268 -0.17 -1.10 12.93
C GLY A 268 -0.45 -0.19 14.14
N ILE A 269 -0.37 -0.74 15.36
CA ILE A 269 -0.51 0.03 16.60
C ILE A 269 0.59 1.10 16.70
N TYR A 270 1.83 0.74 16.38
CA TYR A 270 2.96 1.67 16.39
C TYR A 270 2.74 2.83 15.40
N LEU A 271 2.40 2.55 14.14
CA LEU A 271 2.17 3.58 13.12
C LEU A 271 1.02 4.52 13.46
N ALA A 272 -0.11 3.96 13.91
CA ALA A 272 -1.27 4.76 14.31
C ALA A 272 -0.94 5.61 15.55
N GLY A 273 -0.27 5.04 16.55
CA GLY A 273 0.07 5.72 17.80
C GLY A 273 1.09 6.83 17.60
N GLU A 274 2.17 6.58 16.85
CA GLU A 274 3.20 7.58 16.55
C GLU A 274 2.60 8.80 15.82
N MET A 275 1.77 8.54 14.83
CA MET A 275 1.19 9.63 14.04
C MET A 275 0.14 10.43 14.82
N LEU A 276 -0.67 9.75 15.65
CA LEU A 276 -1.58 10.43 16.56
C LEU A 276 -0.83 11.31 17.55
N ALA A 277 0.25 10.81 18.13
CA ALA A 277 1.09 11.59 19.05
C ALA A 277 1.67 12.86 18.39
N ARG A 278 2.12 12.76 17.13
CA ARG A 278 2.59 13.91 16.34
C ARG A 278 1.49 14.94 16.11
N ILE A 279 0.28 14.51 15.75
CA ILE A 279 -0.87 15.40 15.53
C ILE A 279 -1.24 16.12 16.84
N TYR A 280 -1.24 15.41 17.98
CA TYR A 280 -1.50 16.03 19.28
C TYR A 280 -0.43 17.05 19.66
N ALA A 281 0.84 16.79 19.35
CA ALA A 281 1.95 17.71 19.62
C ALA A 281 1.90 19.00 18.76
N GLU A 282 1.28 18.94 17.58
CA GLU A 282 1.10 20.08 16.66
C GLU A 282 -0.15 20.92 16.96
N MET A 283 -1.07 20.44 17.84
CA MET A 283 -2.25 21.21 18.22
C MET A 283 -1.86 22.37 19.14
N PRO A 284 -2.24 23.62 18.81
CA PRO A 284 -1.96 24.76 19.71
C PRO A 284 -2.63 24.53 21.06
N VAL A 285 -1.85 24.70 22.13
CA VAL A 285 -2.37 24.60 23.50
C VAL A 285 -3.47 25.64 23.69
N PRO A 286 -4.72 25.25 24.00
CA PRO A 286 -5.78 26.21 24.25
C PRO A 286 -5.43 27.00 25.53
N GLY A 287 -5.09 28.28 25.42
CA GLY A 287 -4.95 29.13 26.61
C GLY A 287 -3.73 30.02 26.76
N THR A 288 -2.94 30.26 25.69
CA THR A 288 -1.90 31.32 25.72
C THR A 288 -2.33 32.50 24.86
N HIS A 289 -3.28 33.28 25.35
CA HIS A 289 -3.56 34.66 24.89
C HIS A 289 -3.30 35.61 26.03
#